data_642abd315004cecbc0d64643553eee69
#
_entry.id   642abd315004cecbc0d64643553eee69
#
_cell.length_a   1.000
_cell.length_b   1.000
_cell.length_c   1.000
_cell.angle_alpha   90.00
_cell.angle_beta   90.00
_cell.angle_gamma   90.00
#
_symmetry.space_group_name_H-M   'P 1'
#
loop_
_entity.id
_entity.type
_entity.pdbx_description
1 polymer ?
#
loop_
_entity_poly.entity_id
_entity_poly.type
_entity_poly.pdbx_seq_one_letter_code
_entity_poly.pdbx_strand_id
1 'polypeptide(L)'
;MNRYPSSGKGNNWTALELKSIPIAWKGDGISDGGGLTGEVRVNSSNSVTVPFRFAFKLNGKVCWHYCGIYPQDNMATIRKVRDDARVSVKAGIDPRAKKLADKIIAQNEIDATIADEKQKLIDAEIERAKNLSFQDLYDAWIKDGVSRSDENKYIAQSFNKHALPSLGKVYVRDLTEHDLRDLYRKIILGGTVATAVELSKDIGQMLRWAEKRKPWRALLIDGNPSELVEIKKLVPKGYTKERKRLLSIDEIKKLKFIFDSTAQSYLVAPSKYGTERPLKKEVQIAMWLCLSTICRIGELLMTEWKHVDFKERTWFIPAANTKGEQGAKTDQLVYLSDFALDQFKQLQVLTGDASWAFPAIFKEGHVCVKSASKQIGDRQVQFKQRSKKLASRVENNSLVLSDDEEWTPHDLRRTGATLMQQLKVHRDVINLCQNHVIGSKVDRVYLLDEYADEKREAWQKLGDRLEAILNANNVVSLKAA
;
A
#
# COMPACT_ATOMS: atom_id res chain seq x y z
N MET A 1 -41.23 69.90 18.43
CA MET A 1 -42.61 70.24 18.88
C MET A 1 -43.33 68.94 19.16
N ASN A 2 -44.28 68.88 20.14
CA ASN A 2 -45.09 67.69 20.39
C ASN A 2 -46.40 67.81 19.58
N ARG A 3 -46.66 66.75 18.73
CA ARG A 3 -47.87 66.63 17.88
C ARG A 3 -48.83 65.64 18.50
N TYR A 4 -50.11 65.93 18.29
CA TYR A 4 -51.23 65.14 18.79
C TYR A 4 -52.16 64.82 17.63
N PRO A 5 -52.94 63.71 17.66
CA PRO A 5 -53.93 63.41 16.64
C PRO A 5 -55.02 64.53 16.55
N SER A 6 -55.72 64.57 15.46
CA SER A 6 -56.79 65.57 15.23
C SER A 6 -57.88 65.48 16.27
N SER A 7 -58.08 64.29 16.89
CA SER A 7 -59.01 64.06 18.01
C SER A 7 -58.54 64.60 19.32
N GLY A 8 -57.34 65.21 19.39
CA GLY A 8 -56.82 65.89 20.62
C GLY A 8 -55.83 65.04 21.43
N LYS A 9 -55.24 65.75 22.43
CA LYS A 9 -54.25 65.19 23.37
C LYS A 9 -54.83 64.01 24.18
N GLY A 10 -54.11 62.89 24.20
CA GLY A 10 -54.51 61.67 24.94
C GLY A 10 -55.15 60.60 24.04
N ASN A 11 -55.55 60.95 22.83
CA ASN A 11 -56.16 60.06 21.88
C ASN A 11 -55.08 59.38 21.01
N ASN A 12 -55.56 58.35 20.29
CA ASN A 12 -54.70 57.55 19.40
C ASN A 12 -54.65 58.12 17.97
N TRP A 13 -53.48 58.14 17.34
CA TRP A 13 -53.36 58.43 15.92
C TRP A 13 -54.05 57.35 15.07
N THR A 14 -54.77 57.79 14.04
CA THR A 14 -55.29 56.88 13.02
C THR A 14 -54.20 56.54 11.98
N ALA A 15 -54.37 55.42 11.28
CA ALA A 15 -53.40 55.02 10.23
C ALA A 15 -53.32 56.02 9.09
N LEU A 16 -54.43 56.76 8.79
CA LEU A 16 -54.49 57.79 7.78
C LEU A 16 -53.67 59.04 8.23
N GLU A 17 -53.84 59.48 9.45
CA GLU A 17 -53.06 60.60 9.97
C GLU A 17 -51.56 60.31 10.01
N LEU A 18 -51.17 59.09 10.40
CA LEU A 18 -49.75 58.71 10.39
C LEU A 18 -49.14 58.60 9.00
N LYS A 19 -49.95 58.18 8.00
CA LYS A 19 -49.50 58.19 6.58
C LYS A 19 -49.33 59.59 6.03
N SER A 20 -50.08 60.57 6.58
CA SER A 20 -50.04 61.98 6.08
C SER A 20 -49.04 62.84 6.83
N ILE A 21 -48.16 62.28 7.69
CA ILE A 21 -47.10 63.02 8.39
C ILE A 21 -46.18 63.69 7.39
N PRO A 22 -46.07 65.04 7.37
CA PRO A 22 -45.15 65.71 6.45
C PRO A 22 -43.71 65.52 6.83
N ILE A 23 -42.81 65.47 5.83
CA ILE A 23 -41.34 65.41 6.05
C ILE A 23 -40.85 66.60 6.90
N ALA A 24 -41.53 67.74 6.79
CA ALA A 24 -41.22 68.90 7.59
C ALA A 24 -41.32 68.70 9.11
N TRP A 25 -41.99 67.63 9.56
CA TRP A 25 -42.07 67.31 11.01
C TRP A 25 -40.88 66.46 11.50
N LYS A 26 -39.80 66.34 10.73
CA LYS A 26 -38.58 65.69 11.17
C LYS A 26 -38.11 66.22 12.53
N GLY A 27 -37.94 65.33 13.52
CA GLY A 27 -37.56 65.70 14.89
C GLY A 27 -38.72 66.04 15.82
N ASP A 28 -39.96 66.20 15.30
CA ASP A 28 -41.13 66.44 16.19
C ASP A 28 -41.53 65.16 16.92
N GLY A 29 -41.97 65.32 18.14
CA GLY A 29 -42.54 64.23 18.97
C GLY A 29 -43.99 63.98 18.61
N ILE A 30 -44.39 62.70 18.51
CA ILE A 30 -45.78 62.26 18.36
C ILE A 30 -46.21 61.55 19.61
N SER A 31 -47.37 61.96 20.18
CA SER A 31 -48.00 61.29 21.32
C SER A 31 -49.23 60.53 20.86
N ASP A 32 -49.24 59.16 21.03
CA ASP A 32 -50.34 58.28 20.63
C ASP A 32 -51.21 57.83 21.85
N GLY A 33 -51.27 58.62 22.86
CA GLY A 33 -52.06 58.31 24.09
C GLY A 33 -51.41 57.17 24.91
N GLY A 34 -51.92 57.02 26.13
CA GLY A 34 -51.52 55.95 27.05
C GLY A 34 -50.00 55.87 27.36
N GLY A 35 -49.27 56.98 27.29
CA GLY A 35 -47.82 56.97 27.51
C GLY A 35 -46.96 56.50 26.31
N LEU A 36 -47.55 56.26 25.15
CA LEU A 36 -46.85 55.91 23.92
C LEU A 36 -46.45 57.19 23.18
N THR A 37 -45.15 57.36 22.97
CA THR A 37 -44.60 58.50 22.26
C THR A 37 -43.60 58.07 21.20
N GLY A 38 -43.60 58.78 20.08
CA GLY A 38 -42.66 58.54 18.98
C GLY A 38 -41.98 59.84 18.53
N GLU A 39 -40.93 59.71 17.80
CA GLU A 39 -40.22 60.83 17.13
C GLU A 39 -40.23 60.66 15.64
N VAL A 40 -40.62 61.64 14.90
CA VAL A 40 -40.63 61.62 13.43
C VAL A 40 -39.19 61.61 12.91
N ARG A 41 -38.84 60.56 12.22
CA ARG A 41 -37.57 60.43 11.55
C ARG A 41 -37.76 60.36 10.03
N VAL A 42 -36.85 60.92 9.27
CA VAL A 42 -36.83 60.87 7.82
C VAL A 42 -35.52 60.21 7.41
N ASN A 43 -35.62 59.14 6.66
CA ASN A 43 -34.47 58.47 6.13
C ASN A 43 -33.93 59.14 4.87
N SER A 44 -32.81 58.64 4.31
CA SER A 44 -32.17 59.16 3.07
C SER A 44 -33.06 59.06 1.85
N SER A 45 -34.08 58.23 1.81
CA SER A 45 -35.06 58.09 0.74
C SER A 45 -36.33 58.97 0.93
N ASN A 46 -36.26 59.97 1.79
CA ASN A 46 -37.37 60.83 2.17
C ASN A 46 -38.65 60.10 2.73
N SER A 47 -38.47 58.89 3.21
CA SER A 47 -39.55 58.15 3.85
C SER A 47 -39.62 58.50 5.34
N VAL A 48 -40.83 58.73 5.82
CA VAL A 48 -41.10 59.04 7.22
C VAL A 48 -41.21 57.73 8.02
N THR A 49 -40.48 57.64 9.11
CA THR A 49 -40.61 56.55 10.11
C THR A 49 -40.76 57.15 11.51
N VAL A 50 -41.49 56.45 12.36
CA VAL A 50 -41.73 56.88 13.72
C VAL A 50 -41.43 55.72 14.68
N PRO A 51 -40.27 55.67 15.35
CA PRO A 51 -39.99 54.77 16.43
C PRO A 51 -40.82 55.17 17.68
N PHE A 52 -41.67 54.26 18.12
CA PHE A 52 -42.50 54.45 19.28
C PHE A 52 -41.91 53.83 20.56
N ARG A 53 -42.02 54.57 21.67
CA ARG A 53 -41.58 54.19 23.00
C ARG A 53 -42.68 54.44 24.03
N PHE A 54 -42.79 53.51 24.98
CA PHE A 54 -43.65 53.65 26.14
C PHE A 54 -42.87 54.23 27.29
N ALA A 55 -43.36 55.35 27.82
CA ALA A 55 -42.81 56.01 29.00
C ALA A 55 -43.49 55.46 30.27
N PHE A 56 -42.70 54.99 31.22
CA PHE A 56 -43.19 54.52 32.52
C PHE A 56 -42.26 54.97 33.66
N LYS A 57 -42.82 55.01 34.89
CA LYS A 57 -42.01 55.27 36.11
C LYS A 57 -41.68 53.96 36.79
N LEU A 58 -40.38 53.75 37.09
CA LEU A 58 -39.91 52.66 37.90
C LEU A 58 -38.99 53.25 39.01
N ASN A 59 -39.23 52.96 40.27
CA ASN A 59 -38.45 53.46 41.39
C ASN A 59 -38.21 54.99 41.34
N GLY A 60 -39.25 55.73 40.98
CA GLY A 60 -39.23 57.19 40.89
C GLY A 60 -38.60 57.79 39.64
N LYS A 61 -37.94 56.98 38.78
CA LYS A 61 -37.30 57.42 37.56
C LYS A 61 -38.17 57.13 36.34
N VAL A 62 -38.15 58.03 35.36
CA VAL A 62 -38.81 57.82 34.06
C VAL A 62 -37.94 56.89 33.20
N CYS A 63 -38.53 55.83 32.79
CA CYS A 63 -37.91 54.82 31.90
C CYS A 63 -38.68 54.70 30.58
N TRP A 64 -38.03 54.20 29.57
CA TRP A 64 -38.58 54.04 28.23
C TRP A 64 -38.45 52.61 27.74
N HIS A 65 -39.58 52.06 27.25
CA HIS A 65 -39.62 50.75 26.61
C HIS A 65 -39.91 50.95 25.11
N TYR A 66 -39.06 50.35 24.25
CA TYR A 66 -39.24 50.42 22.81
C TYR A 66 -40.37 49.50 22.38
N CYS A 67 -41.35 50.06 21.57
CA CYS A 67 -42.56 49.37 21.18
C CYS A 67 -42.64 48.98 19.70
N GLY A 68 -41.78 49.57 18.83
CA GLY A 68 -41.75 49.29 17.38
C GLY A 68 -41.54 50.55 16.54
N ILE A 69 -41.46 50.41 15.22
CA ILE A 69 -41.28 51.51 14.25
C ILE A 69 -42.43 51.48 13.24
N TYR A 70 -43.19 52.53 13.17
CA TYR A 70 -44.17 52.74 12.09
C TYR A 70 -43.47 53.30 10.86
N PRO A 71 -43.74 52.92 9.59
CA PRO A 71 -44.76 51.93 9.16
C PRO A 71 -44.28 50.48 9.10
N GLN A 72 -43.07 50.18 9.53
CA GLN A 72 -42.50 48.84 9.50
C GLN A 72 -43.37 47.86 10.33
N ASP A 73 -43.74 48.32 11.55
CA ASP A 73 -44.69 47.66 12.42
C ASP A 73 -46.04 48.38 12.33
N ASN A 74 -47.15 47.63 12.34
CA ASN A 74 -48.47 48.28 12.39
C ASN A 74 -48.77 48.83 13.78
N MET A 75 -49.62 49.86 13.88
CA MET A 75 -49.94 50.52 15.15
C MET A 75 -50.66 49.60 16.14
N ALA A 76 -51.37 48.60 15.69
CA ALA A 76 -52.00 47.63 16.57
C ALA A 76 -50.93 46.81 17.31
N THR A 77 -49.89 46.35 16.63
CA THR A 77 -48.76 45.65 17.22
C THR A 77 -47.98 46.54 18.19
N ILE A 78 -47.66 47.78 17.77
CA ILE A 78 -46.95 48.75 18.62
C ILE A 78 -47.73 49.01 19.91
N ARG A 79 -49.07 49.21 19.84
CA ARG A 79 -49.91 49.42 20.99
C ARG A 79 -50.01 48.18 21.85
N LYS A 80 -50.06 46.99 21.29
CA LYS A 80 -50.05 45.72 22.01
C LYS A 80 -48.75 45.60 22.87
N VAL A 81 -47.59 45.84 22.26
CA VAL A 81 -46.29 45.83 22.99
C VAL A 81 -46.30 46.83 24.12
N ARG A 82 -46.89 48.06 23.93
CA ARG A 82 -47.06 49.01 24.99
C ARG A 82 -47.94 48.47 26.12
N ASP A 83 -49.08 47.85 25.79
CA ASP A 83 -50.04 47.34 26.76
C ASP A 83 -49.44 46.19 27.58
N ASP A 84 -48.71 45.26 26.92
CA ASP A 84 -47.98 44.20 27.59
C ASP A 84 -46.89 44.74 28.52
N ALA A 85 -46.16 45.77 28.08
CA ALA A 85 -45.20 46.47 28.94
C ALA A 85 -45.86 47.17 30.12
N ARG A 86 -47.06 47.77 29.93
CA ARG A 86 -47.83 48.40 31.00
C ARG A 86 -48.29 47.37 32.06
N VAL A 87 -48.70 46.15 31.59
CA VAL A 87 -49.07 45.09 32.55
C VAL A 87 -47.85 44.68 33.37
N SER A 88 -46.66 44.51 32.72
CA SER A 88 -45.41 44.19 33.42
C SER A 88 -45.08 45.29 34.51
N VAL A 89 -45.15 46.55 34.13
CA VAL A 89 -44.88 47.66 35.04
C VAL A 89 -45.87 47.70 36.25
N LYS A 90 -47.18 47.42 35.98
CA LYS A 90 -48.18 47.31 37.06
C LYS A 90 -47.88 46.15 38.01
N ALA A 91 -47.28 45.09 37.56
CA ALA A 91 -46.80 43.94 38.33
C ALA A 91 -45.46 44.21 39.03
N GLY A 92 -44.88 45.42 38.92
CA GLY A 92 -43.57 45.73 39.50
C GLY A 92 -42.36 45.22 38.70
N ILE A 93 -42.55 44.69 37.48
CA ILE A 93 -41.53 44.10 36.68
C ILE A 93 -41.06 45.08 35.57
N ASP A 94 -39.75 45.30 35.49
CA ASP A 94 -39.19 46.09 34.39
C ASP A 94 -39.33 45.33 33.04
N PRO A 95 -40.14 45.86 32.07
CA PRO A 95 -40.35 45.19 30.80
C PRO A 95 -39.08 45.05 29.96
N ARG A 96 -38.02 45.83 30.21
CA ARG A 96 -36.71 45.72 29.56
C ARG A 96 -35.94 44.54 30.10
N ALA A 97 -35.95 44.32 31.43
CA ALA A 97 -35.33 43.18 32.08
C ALA A 97 -35.98 41.86 31.63
N LYS A 98 -37.32 41.83 31.56
CA LYS A 98 -38.07 40.66 31.05
C LYS A 98 -37.64 40.29 29.62
N LYS A 99 -37.63 41.28 28.72
CA LYS A 99 -37.22 41.05 27.34
C LYS A 99 -35.77 40.55 27.22
N LEU A 100 -34.86 41.04 28.09
CA LEU A 100 -33.47 40.56 28.14
C LEU A 100 -33.39 39.14 28.68
N ALA A 101 -34.14 38.82 29.72
CA ALA A 101 -34.19 37.46 30.29
C ALA A 101 -34.69 36.42 29.25
N ASP A 102 -35.79 36.74 28.54
CA ASP A 102 -36.34 35.88 27.50
C ASP A 102 -35.31 35.63 26.38
N LYS A 103 -34.56 36.66 25.98
CA LYS A 103 -33.49 36.53 24.98
C LYS A 103 -32.33 35.66 25.47
N ILE A 104 -31.93 35.77 26.75
CA ILE A 104 -30.89 34.92 27.33
C ILE A 104 -31.35 33.48 27.42
N ILE A 105 -32.60 33.22 27.79
CA ILE A 105 -33.16 31.87 27.85
C ILE A 105 -33.14 31.24 26.45
N ALA A 106 -33.63 31.93 25.41
CA ALA A 106 -33.63 31.46 24.06
C ALA A 106 -32.19 31.18 23.54
N GLN A 107 -31.22 32.03 23.89
CA GLN A 107 -29.83 31.79 23.52
C GLN A 107 -29.25 30.56 24.22
N ASN A 108 -29.52 30.38 25.50
CA ASN A 108 -29.07 29.22 26.27
C ASN A 108 -29.67 27.90 25.72
N GLU A 109 -30.90 27.90 25.26
CA GLU A 109 -31.53 26.74 24.63
C GLU A 109 -30.84 26.38 23.31
N ILE A 110 -30.48 27.37 22.51
CA ILE A 110 -29.70 27.16 21.26
C ILE A 110 -28.32 26.61 21.59
N ASP A 111 -27.62 27.21 22.53
CA ASP A 111 -26.27 26.79 22.94
C ASP A 111 -26.27 25.35 23.51
N ALA A 112 -27.31 24.99 24.27
CA ALA A 112 -27.49 23.64 24.78
C ALA A 112 -27.72 22.62 23.64
N THR A 113 -28.51 22.98 22.63
CA THR A 113 -28.75 22.14 21.47
C THR A 113 -27.45 21.90 20.66
N ILE A 114 -26.67 22.96 20.45
CA ILE A 114 -25.37 22.87 19.76
C ILE A 114 -24.39 22.00 20.54
N ALA A 115 -24.38 22.12 21.87
CA ALA A 115 -23.52 21.31 22.73
C ALA A 115 -23.87 19.81 22.65
N ASP A 116 -25.19 19.49 22.68
CA ASP A 116 -25.69 18.11 22.57
C ASP A 116 -25.35 17.50 21.21
N GLU A 117 -25.52 18.25 20.11
CA GLU A 117 -25.14 17.79 18.78
C GLU A 117 -23.62 17.55 18.64
N LYS A 118 -22.80 18.44 19.20
CA LYS A 118 -21.35 18.24 19.23
C LYS A 118 -20.96 17.00 20.03
N GLN A 119 -21.61 16.78 21.17
CA GLN A 119 -21.34 15.58 21.98
C GLN A 119 -21.72 14.29 21.22
N LYS A 120 -22.86 14.27 20.54
CA LYS A 120 -23.28 13.14 19.70
C LYS A 120 -22.28 12.84 18.59
N LEU A 121 -21.71 13.87 17.94
CA LEU A 121 -20.67 13.69 16.92
C LEU A 121 -19.38 13.10 17.51
N ILE A 122 -18.97 13.59 18.67
CA ILE A 122 -17.79 13.06 19.40
C ILE A 122 -18.02 11.59 19.78
N ASP A 123 -19.18 11.27 20.34
CA ASP A 123 -19.53 9.91 20.74
C ASP A 123 -19.59 8.97 19.53
N ALA A 124 -20.13 9.41 18.40
CA ALA A 124 -20.14 8.66 17.15
C ALA A 124 -18.73 8.43 16.59
N GLU A 125 -17.84 9.40 16.71
CA GLU A 125 -16.44 9.29 16.30
C GLU A 125 -15.67 8.30 17.20
N ILE A 126 -15.89 8.35 18.51
CA ILE A 126 -15.33 7.39 19.48
C ILE A 126 -15.82 5.96 19.16
N GLU A 127 -17.11 5.78 18.90
CA GLU A 127 -17.67 4.48 18.55
C GLU A 127 -17.11 3.95 17.21
N ARG A 128 -16.96 4.80 16.21
CA ARG A 128 -16.27 4.44 14.95
C ARG A 128 -14.84 4.02 15.21
N ALA A 129 -14.12 4.76 16.03
CA ALA A 129 -12.72 4.44 16.36
C ALA A 129 -12.60 3.10 17.11
N LYS A 130 -13.59 2.70 17.92
CA LYS A 130 -13.63 1.39 18.60
C LYS A 130 -13.95 0.23 17.65
N ASN A 131 -14.63 0.48 16.53
CA ASN A 131 -15.12 -0.52 15.60
C ASN A 131 -14.29 -0.61 14.32
N LEU A 132 -13.01 -0.26 14.38
CA LEU A 132 -12.09 -0.41 13.24
C LEU A 132 -11.79 -1.90 13.00
N SER A 133 -11.91 -2.31 11.75
CA SER A 133 -11.72 -3.68 11.31
C SER A 133 -10.25 -4.01 10.99
N PHE A 134 -9.97 -5.29 10.80
CA PHE A 134 -8.68 -5.76 10.28
C PHE A 134 -8.39 -5.21 8.88
N GLN A 135 -9.43 -5.01 8.04
CA GLN A 135 -9.31 -4.36 6.74
C GLN A 135 -8.84 -2.92 6.89
N ASP A 136 -9.46 -2.15 7.79
CA ASP A 136 -9.07 -0.75 8.04
C ASP A 136 -7.62 -0.65 8.53
N LEU A 137 -7.20 -1.58 9.38
CA LEU A 137 -5.81 -1.68 9.83
C LEU A 137 -4.86 -1.99 8.68
N TYR A 138 -5.21 -2.94 7.82
CA TYR A 138 -4.42 -3.30 6.65
C TYR A 138 -4.29 -2.10 5.70
N ASP A 139 -5.38 -1.39 5.41
CA ASP A 139 -5.39 -0.24 4.50
C ASP A 139 -4.51 0.90 5.04
N ALA A 140 -4.56 1.16 6.33
CA ALA A 140 -3.69 2.13 6.99
C ALA A 140 -2.21 1.71 6.95
N TRP A 141 -1.92 0.44 7.22
CA TRP A 141 -0.56 -0.08 7.23
C TRP A 141 0.07 -0.14 5.84
N ILE A 142 -0.69 -0.56 4.81
CA ILE A 142 -0.17 -0.62 3.43
C ILE A 142 0.17 0.76 2.90
N LYS A 143 -0.54 1.78 3.36
CA LYS A 143 -0.33 3.18 2.98
C LYS A 143 0.88 3.80 3.68
N ASP A 144 1.02 3.62 4.98
CA ASP A 144 1.95 4.41 5.80
C ASP A 144 2.96 3.54 6.59
N GLY A 145 2.77 2.21 6.64
CA GLY A 145 3.52 1.31 7.53
C GLY A 145 4.55 0.44 6.84
N VAL A 146 4.46 0.26 5.53
CA VAL A 146 5.35 -0.60 4.77
C VAL A 146 5.65 -0.03 3.39
N SER A 147 6.92 -0.14 2.99
CA SER A 147 7.35 0.22 1.63
C SER A 147 8.31 -0.85 1.13
N ARG A 148 7.95 -1.53 0.04
CA ARG A 148 8.77 -2.54 -0.63
C ARG A 148 9.05 -2.15 -2.07
N SER A 149 10.10 -2.71 -2.62
CA SER A 149 10.58 -2.44 -3.98
C SER A 149 9.59 -2.79 -5.09
N ASP A 150 8.59 -3.62 -4.80
CA ASP A 150 7.50 -4.00 -5.71
C ASP A 150 6.23 -3.16 -5.52
N GLU A 151 6.32 -2.00 -4.86
CA GLU A 151 5.17 -1.15 -4.52
C GLU A 151 4.12 -1.92 -3.69
N ASN A 152 4.56 -2.78 -2.80
CA ASN A 152 3.74 -3.64 -1.94
C ASN A 152 2.81 -4.62 -2.69
N LYS A 153 3.00 -4.84 -4.00
CA LYS A 153 2.11 -5.69 -4.82
C LYS A 153 2.02 -7.13 -4.30
N TYR A 154 3.13 -7.69 -3.83
CA TYR A 154 3.13 -9.05 -3.30
C TYR A 154 2.35 -9.16 -1.97
N ILE A 155 2.55 -8.19 -1.07
CA ILE A 155 1.78 -8.11 0.19
C ILE A 155 0.28 -8.01 -0.12
N ALA A 156 -0.09 -7.07 -1.00
CA ALA A 156 -1.48 -6.86 -1.38
C ALA A 156 -2.12 -8.13 -1.96
N GLN A 157 -1.41 -8.83 -2.85
CA GLN A 157 -1.89 -10.09 -3.40
C GLN A 157 -2.07 -11.17 -2.31
N SER A 158 -1.14 -11.26 -1.36
CA SER A 158 -1.17 -12.24 -0.28
C SER A 158 -2.33 -11.97 0.69
N PHE A 159 -2.49 -10.72 1.13
CA PHE A 159 -3.58 -10.32 2.03
C PHE A 159 -4.95 -10.48 1.37
N ASN A 160 -5.14 -9.97 0.16
CA ASN A 160 -6.40 -10.08 -0.59
C ASN A 160 -6.83 -11.53 -0.83
N LYS A 161 -5.86 -12.43 -1.08
CA LYS A 161 -6.16 -13.83 -1.36
C LYS A 161 -6.41 -14.66 -0.10
N HIS A 162 -5.70 -14.38 0.99
CA HIS A 162 -5.64 -15.28 2.13
C HIS A 162 -6.18 -14.69 3.44
N ALA A 163 -5.79 -13.47 3.81
CA ALA A 163 -6.13 -12.87 5.10
C ALA A 163 -7.49 -12.16 5.10
N LEU A 164 -7.70 -11.24 4.17
CA LEU A 164 -8.88 -10.38 4.14
C LEU A 164 -10.21 -11.13 3.93
N PRO A 165 -10.28 -12.24 3.17
CA PRO A 165 -11.54 -12.99 3.05
C PRO A 165 -12.05 -13.58 4.37
N SER A 166 -11.16 -13.84 5.33
CA SER A 166 -11.53 -14.39 6.64
C SER A 166 -11.48 -13.37 7.77
N LEU A 167 -10.49 -12.50 7.77
CA LEU A 167 -10.24 -11.56 8.87
C LEU A 167 -10.71 -10.14 8.59
N GLY A 168 -10.91 -9.77 7.33
CA GLY A 168 -11.15 -8.37 6.95
C GLY A 168 -12.28 -7.67 7.72
N LYS A 169 -13.33 -8.40 8.08
CA LYS A 169 -14.49 -7.88 8.84
C LYS A 169 -14.37 -8.02 10.37
N VAL A 170 -13.32 -8.70 10.86
CA VAL A 170 -13.08 -8.85 12.29
C VAL A 170 -12.61 -7.50 12.84
N TYR A 171 -13.22 -7.03 13.91
CA TYR A 171 -12.73 -5.82 14.58
C TYR A 171 -11.37 -6.07 15.21
N VAL A 172 -10.47 -5.09 15.13
CA VAL A 172 -9.10 -5.24 15.66
C VAL A 172 -9.10 -5.58 17.15
N ARG A 173 -10.06 -5.06 17.91
CA ARG A 173 -10.22 -5.34 19.34
C ARG A 173 -10.64 -6.78 19.64
N ASP A 174 -11.28 -7.45 18.68
CA ASP A 174 -11.80 -8.81 18.83
C ASP A 174 -10.88 -9.86 18.15
N LEU A 175 -9.78 -9.42 17.56
CA LEU A 175 -8.82 -10.28 16.87
C LEU A 175 -8.00 -11.09 17.88
N THR A 176 -8.09 -12.42 17.78
CA THR A 176 -7.41 -13.35 18.68
C THR A 176 -6.28 -14.11 17.98
N GLU A 177 -5.40 -14.74 18.77
CA GLU A 177 -4.40 -15.68 18.25
C GLU A 177 -5.05 -16.92 17.61
N HIS A 178 -6.26 -17.28 18.01
CA HIS A 178 -7.01 -18.40 17.41
C HIS A 178 -7.38 -18.09 15.96
N ASP A 179 -7.86 -16.89 15.67
CA ASP A 179 -8.17 -16.45 14.31
C ASP A 179 -6.95 -16.54 13.40
N LEU A 180 -5.80 -16.10 13.92
CA LEU A 180 -4.53 -16.17 13.18
C LEU A 180 -4.07 -17.62 12.97
N ARG A 181 -4.18 -18.48 14.00
CA ARG A 181 -3.84 -19.90 13.88
C ARG A 181 -4.70 -20.59 12.84
N ASP A 182 -5.99 -20.32 12.83
CA ASP A 182 -6.93 -20.95 11.88
C ASP A 182 -6.67 -20.47 10.46
N LEU A 183 -6.38 -19.20 10.27
CA LEU A 183 -5.92 -18.68 8.99
C LEU A 183 -4.67 -19.43 8.49
N TYR A 184 -3.65 -19.56 9.33
CA TYR A 184 -2.40 -20.21 8.92
C TYR A 184 -2.59 -21.71 8.68
N ARG A 185 -3.36 -22.41 9.51
CA ARG A 185 -3.72 -23.83 9.30
C ARG A 185 -4.41 -24.05 7.97
N LYS A 186 -5.39 -23.21 7.63
CA LYS A 186 -6.10 -23.28 6.35
C LYS A 186 -5.14 -23.17 5.15
N ILE A 187 -4.17 -22.27 5.21
CA ILE A 187 -3.18 -22.06 4.15
C ILE A 187 -2.22 -23.28 4.09
N ILE A 188 -1.80 -23.79 5.23
CA ILE A 188 -0.92 -24.97 5.34
C ILE A 188 -1.60 -26.22 4.78
N LEU A 189 -2.85 -26.46 5.15
CA LEU A 189 -3.66 -27.58 4.62
C LEU A 189 -3.89 -27.47 3.11
N GLY A 190 -3.93 -26.24 2.58
CA GLY A 190 -3.94 -25.96 1.13
C GLY A 190 -2.61 -26.22 0.42
N GLY A 191 -1.60 -26.81 1.10
CA GLY A 191 -0.30 -27.18 0.51
C GLY A 191 0.68 -26.02 0.32
N THR A 192 0.38 -24.81 0.82
CA THR A 192 1.21 -23.61 0.62
C THR A 192 1.88 -23.13 1.92
N VAL A 193 2.64 -24.03 2.56
CA VAL A 193 3.30 -23.77 3.85
C VAL A 193 4.17 -22.51 3.84
N ALA A 194 4.96 -22.30 2.78
CA ALA A 194 5.80 -21.09 2.63
C ALA A 194 4.97 -19.80 2.68
N THR A 195 3.78 -19.81 2.05
CA THR A 195 2.87 -18.66 2.05
C THR A 195 2.35 -18.35 3.45
N ALA A 196 1.99 -19.37 4.23
CA ALA A 196 1.57 -19.19 5.62
C ALA A 196 2.67 -18.56 6.48
N VAL A 197 3.91 -19.04 6.33
CA VAL A 197 5.08 -18.49 7.05
C VAL A 197 5.37 -17.03 6.67
N GLU A 198 5.32 -16.68 5.39
CA GLU A 198 5.53 -15.28 4.97
C GLU A 198 4.38 -14.37 5.42
N LEU A 199 3.14 -14.81 5.24
CA LEU A 199 1.97 -14.04 5.67
C LEU A 199 1.98 -13.81 7.19
N SER A 200 2.43 -14.80 7.99
CA SER A 200 2.56 -14.62 9.44
C SER A 200 3.56 -13.54 9.83
N LYS A 201 4.65 -13.38 9.05
CA LYS A 201 5.62 -12.31 9.24
C LYS A 201 5.02 -10.96 8.88
N ASP A 202 4.29 -10.89 7.78
CA ASP A 202 3.68 -9.65 7.28
C ASP A 202 2.57 -9.17 8.25
N ILE A 203 1.70 -10.08 8.73
CA ILE A 203 0.70 -9.77 9.76
C ILE A 203 1.37 -9.34 11.06
N GLY A 204 2.42 -10.04 11.49
CA GLY A 204 3.20 -9.64 12.67
C GLY A 204 3.85 -8.27 12.52
N GLN A 205 4.34 -7.92 11.33
CA GLN A 205 4.87 -6.58 11.04
C GLN A 205 3.77 -5.53 11.12
N MET A 206 2.59 -5.80 10.57
CA MET A 206 1.44 -4.91 10.61
C MET A 206 0.96 -4.66 12.04
N LEU A 207 0.80 -5.70 12.84
CA LEU A 207 0.35 -5.59 14.23
C LEU A 207 1.38 -4.86 15.11
N ARG A 208 2.69 -5.13 14.97
CA ARG A 208 3.74 -4.34 15.64
C ARG A 208 3.77 -2.86 15.22
N TRP A 209 3.38 -2.56 14.00
CA TRP A 209 3.20 -1.18 13.56
C TRP A 209 1.99 -0.55 14.24
N ALA A 210 0.90 -1.29 14.41
CA ALA A 210 -0.33 -0.87 15.08
C ALA A 210 -0.11 -0.55 16.57
N GLU A 211 0.67 -1.37 17.29
CA GLU A 211 0.99 -1.15 18.71
C GLU A 211 1.62 0.21 19.00
N LYS A 212 2.25 0.82 18.02
CA LYS A 212 2.95 2.11 18.16
C LYS A 212 2.11 3.31 17.74
N ARG A 213 0.85 3.12 17.32
CA ARG A 213 0.03 4.17 16.69
C ARG A 213 -1.41 4.18 17.18
N LYS A 214 -1.95 5.38 17.44
CA LYS A 214 -3.40 5.57 17.62
C LYS A 214 -4.09 5.61 16.25
N PRO A 215 -5.34 5.11 16.16
CA PRO A 215 -6.15 4.53 17.22
C PRO A 215 -5.81 3.07 17.55
N TRP A 216 -5.05 2.38 16.72
CA TRP A 216 -4.79 0.93 16.72
C TRP A 216 -4.29 0.40 18.07
N ARG A 217 -3.35 1.14 18.68
CA ARG A 217 -2.79 0.76 19.99
C ARG A 217 -3.87 0.59 21.07
N ALA A 218 -4.91 1.42 21.03
CA ALA A 218 -6.00 1.36 22.00
C ALA A 218 -6.97 0.20 21.75
N LEU A 219 -6.95 -0.39 20.55
CA LEU A 219 -7.79 -1.52 20.16
C LEU A 219 -7.14 -2.87 20.46
N LEU A 220 -5.83 -2.94 20.60
CA LEU A 220 -5.09 -4.15 20.96
C LEU A 220 -5.10 -4.32 22.50
N ILE A 221 -6.29 -4.57 23.07
CA ILE A 221 -6.55 -4.55 24.51
C ILE A 221 -5.71 -5.63 25.22
N ASP A 222 -5.67 -6.84 24.67
CA ASP A 222 -4.93 -7.98 25.22
C ASP A 222 -3.52 -8.13 24.61
N GLY A 223 -3.01 -7.06 23.98
CA GLY A 223 -1.72 -7.05 23.31
C GLY A 223 -1.78 -7.56 21.87
N ASN A 224 -0.62 -7.86 21.33
CA ASN A 224 -0.47 -8.29 19.94
C ASN A 224 -0.73 -9.80 19.77
N PRO A 225 -1.85 -10.22 19.18
CA PRO A 225 -2.17 -11.64 19.06
C PRO A 225 -1.17 -12.43 18.19
N SER A 226 -0.41 -11.74 17.30
CA SER A 226 0.57 -12.44 16.47
C SER A 226 1.78 -12.95 17.26
N GLU A 227 2.07 -12.38 18.42
CA GLU A 227 3.18 -12.82 19.27
C GLU A 227 2.86 -14.11 20.02
N LEU A 228 1.57 -14.42 20.19
CA LEU A 228 1.09 -15.66 20.79
C LEU A 228 1.05 -16.82 19.79
N VAL A 229 1.36 -16.58 18.50
CA VAL A 229 1.34 -17.61 17.45
C VAL A 229 2.75 -18.05 17.09
N GLU A 230 3.14 -19.23 17.54
CA GLU A 230 4.39 -19.86 17.11
C GLU A 230 4.17 -20.62 15.79
N ILE A 231 4.33 -19.91 14.65
CA ILE A 231 4.13 -20.49 13.31
C ILE A 231 4.95 -21.78 13.09
N LYS A 232 6.14 -21.88 13.70
CA LYS A 232 7.01 -23.06 13.61
C LYS A 232 6.35 -24.33 14.15
N LYS A 233 5.42 -24.22 15.12
CA LYS A 233 4.66 -25.35 15.68
C LYS A 233 3.48 -25.76 14.79
N LEU A 234 3.06 -24.90 13.87
CA LEU A 234 1.96 -25.18 12.94
C LEU A 234 2.43 -25.84 11.65
N VAL A 235 3.67 -25.63 11.26
CA VAL A 235 4.22 -26.22 10.04
C VAL A 235 4.53 -27.70 10.22
N PRO A 236 4.46 -28.52 9.16
CA PRO A 236 4.79 -29.96 9.24
C PRO A 236 6.21 -30.19 9.76
N LYS A 237 6.37 -31.29 10.54
CA LYS A 237 7.69 -31.71 11.01
C LYS A 237 8.64 -31.89 9.81
N GLY A 238 9.86 -31.37 9.92
CA GLY A 238 10.85 -31.46 8.84
C GLY A 238 10.71 -30.40 7.75
N TYR A 239 9.68 -29.54 7.80
CA TYR A 239 9.61 -28.42 6.87
C TYR A 239 10.80 -27.48 7.03
N THR A 240 11.59 -27.37 5.97
CA THR A 240 12.65 -26.35 5.85
C THR A 240 12.34 -25.49 4.64
N LYS A 241 12.45 -24.16 4.81
CA LYS A 241 12.35 -23.22 3.70
C LYS A 241 13.57 -23.31 2.78
N GLU A 242 14.68 -23.81 3.33
CA GLU A 242 15.95 -23.90 2.63
C GLU A 242 15.97 -25.11 1.72
N ARG A 243 16.08 -24.84 0.45
CA ARG A 243 16.26 -25.85 -0.58
C ARG A 243 17.74 -26.25 -0.63
N LYS A 244 18.04 -27.57 -0.60
CA LYS A 244 19.41 -28.10 -0.62
C LYS A 244 19.78 -28.81 -1.93
N ARG A 245 18.91 -28.74 -2.94
CA ARG A 245 19.09 -29.39 -4.23
C ARG A 245 20.37 -28.91 -4.91
N LEU A 246 21.21 -29.87 -5.32
CA LEU A 246 22.38 -29.70 -6.18
C LEU A 246 22.25 -30.69 -7.35
N LEU A 247 22.72 -30.31 -8.53
CA LEU A 247 22.79 -31.24 -9.64
C LEU A 247 24.09 -32.06 -9.55
N SER A 248 23.97 -33.35 -9.70
CA SER A 248 25.13 -34.24 -9.83
C SER A 248 25.82 -34.04 -11.17
N ILE A 249 27.04 -34.57 -11.31
CA ILE A 249 27.77 -34.57 -12.58
C ILE A 249 26.97 -35.28 -13.68
N ASP A 250 26.33 -36.41 -13.34
CA ASP A 250 25.52 -37.17 -14.29
C ASP A 250 24.26 -36.41 -14.71
N GLU A 251 23.64 -35.68 -13.80
CA GLU A 251 22.52 -34.81 -14.12
C GLU A 251 22.91 -33.65 -15.03
N ILE A 252 24.10 -33.06 -14.85
CA ILE A 252 24.63 -32.02 -15.74
C ILE A 252 24.84 -32.59 -17.14
N LYS A 253 25.40 -33.80 -17.27
CA LYS A 253 25.56 -34.50 -18.56
C LYS A 253 24.20 -34.84 -19.17
N LYS A 254 23.27 -35.37 -18.35
CA LYS A 254 21.90 -35.69 -18.79
C LYS A 254 21.18 -34.42 -19.29
N LEU A 255 21.36 -33.28 -18.64
CA LEU A 255 20.78 -32.00 -19.06
C LEU A 255 21.28 -31.59 -20.46
N LYS A 256 22.61 -31.72 -20.73
CA LYS A 256 23.19 -31.49 -22.06
C LYS A 256 22.58 -32.43 -23.09
N PHE A 257 22.56 -33.73 -22.80
CA PHE A 257 22.00 -34.73 -23.68
C PHE A 257 20.52 -34.43 -24.04
N ILE A 258 19.70 -34.04 -23.06
CA ILE A 258 18.31 -33.69 -23.29
C ILE A 258 18.21 -32.47 -24.21
N PHE A 259 19.02 -31.43 -23.99
CA PHE A 259 19.00 -30.24 -24.86
C PHE A 259 19.37 -30.59 -26.29
N ASP A 260 20.43 -31.35 -26.47
CA ASP A 260 20.93 -31.70 -27.81
C ASP A 260 19.98 -32.68 -28.53
N SER A 261 19.52 -33.74 -27.85
CA SER A 261 18.64 -34.77 -28.44
C SER A 261 17.25 -34.21 -28.78
N THR A 262 16.66 -33.39 -27.91
CA THR A 262 15.35 -32.79 -28.18
C THR A 262 15.42 -31.79 -29.32
N ALA A 263 16.50 -31.01 -29.41
CA ALA A 263 16.73 -30.11 -30.55
C ALA A 263 16.90 -30.87 -31.86
N GLN A 264 17.70 -31.93 -31.85
CA GLN A 264 17.93 -32.79 -33.04
C GLN A 264 16.63 -33.48 -33.45
N SER A 265 15.91 -34.11 -32.53
CA SER A 265 14.63 -34.76 -32.81
C SER A 265 13.62 -33.80 -33.44
N TYR A 266 13.53 -32.57 -32.91
CA TYR A 266 12.66 -31.53 -33.47
C TYR A 266 13.09 -31.07 -34.85
N LEU A 267 14.42 -30.97 -35.11
CA LEU A 267 14.95 -30.55 -36.40
C LEU A 267 14.60 -31.56 -37.53
N VAL A 268 14.80 -32.87 -37.27
CA VAL A 268 14.61 -33.94 -38.25
C VAL A 268 13.15 -34.44 -38.34
N ALA A 269 12.26 -34.01 -37.45
CA ALA A 269 10.87 -34.47 -37.46
C ALA A 269 10.15 -34.11 -38.76
N PRO A 270 9.48 -35.07 -39.43
CA PRO A 270 8.72 -34.85 -40.68
C PRO A 270 7.59 -33.84 -40.50
N SER A 271 7.01 -33.79 -39.29
CA SER A 271 6.01 -32.81 -38.88
C SER A 271 6.38 -32.21 -37.52
N LYS A 272 6.25 -30.91 -37.43
CA LYS A 272 6.41 -30.19 -36.13
C LYS A 272 5.17 -30.32 -35.23
N TYR A 273 4.04 -30.73 -35.80
CA TYR A 273 2.81 -30.98 -35.06
C TYR A 273 2.93 -32.25 -34.24
N GLY A 274 2.70 -32.19 -32.96
CA GLY A 274 2.85 -33.34 -32.04
C GLY A 274 4.29 -33.64 -31.61
N THR A 275 5.30 -33.06 -32.27
CA THR A 275 6.72 -33.23 -31.87
C THR A 275 7.02 -32.34 -30.66
N GLU A 276 7.76 -32.90 -29.71
CA GLU A 276 8.18 -32.14 -28.53
C GLU A 276 9.01 -30.91 -28.93
N ARG A 277 8.53 -29.74 -28.55
CA ARG A 277 9.23 -28.48 -28.80
C ARG A 277 10.40 -28.32 -27.84
N PRO A 278 11.64 -28.18 -28.30
CA PRO A 278 12.81 -28.00 -27.47
C PRO A 278 12.70 -26.72 -26.64
N LEU A 279 13.42 -26.69 -25.51
CA LEU A 279 13.65 -25.45 -24.79
C LEU A 279 14.39 -24.47 -25.72
N LYS A 280 13.97 -23.21 -25.73
CA LYS A 280 14.63 -22.21 -26.58
C LYS A 280 16.14 -22.15 -26.31
N LYS A 281 16.93 -21.98 -27.36
CA LYS A 281 18.40 -21.98 -27.26
C LYS A 281 18.90 -20.90 -26.29
N GLU A 282 18.27 -19.71 -26.30
CA GLU A 282 18.59 -18.61 -25.37
C GLU A 282 18.38 -19.02 -23.90
N VAL A 283 17.33 -19.82 -23.62
CA VAL A 283 17.07 -20.32 -22.26
C VAL A 283 18.07 -21.41 -21.87
N GLN A 284 18.46 -22.30 -22.82
CA GLN A 284 19.52 -23.28 -22.56
C GLN A 284 20.85 -22.59 -22.22
N ILE A 285 21.23 -21.58 -23.01
CA ILE A 285 22.43 -20.75 -22.77
C ILE A 285 22.34 -20.06 -21.41
N ALA A 286 21.16 -19.51 -21.04
CA ALA A 286 20.95 -18.92 -19.73
C ALA A 286 21.20 -19.93 -18.58
N MET A 287 20.87 -21.20 -18.75
CA MET A 287 21.17 -22.24 -17.76
C MET A 287 22.66 -22.50 -17.62
N TRP A 288 23.38 -22.60 -18.74
CA TRP A 288 24.85 -22.76 -18.73
C TRP A 288 25.55 -21.54 -18.11
N LEU A 289 25.10 -20.34 -18.43
CA LEU A 289 25.62 -19.12 -17.83
C LEU A 289 25.31 -19.04 -16.33
N CYS A 290 24.12 -19.43 -15.86
CA CYS A 290 23.83 -19.50 -14.42
C CYS A 290 24.76 -20.49 -13.68
N LEU A 291 25.08 -21.62 -14.32
CA LEU A 291 25.97 -22.62 -13.73
C LEU A 291 27.41 -22.14 -13.70
N SER A 292 27.90 -21.54 -14.79
CA SER A 292 29.31 -21.17 -14.97
C SER A 292 29.69 -19.83 -14.31
N THR A 293 28.75 -18.89 -14.21
CA THR A 293 29.00 -17.58 -13.56
C THR A 293 28.49 -17.51 -12.12
N ILE A 294 27.71 -18.51 -11.71
CA ILE A 294 27.01 -18.54 -10.40
C ILE A 294 26.20 -17.27 -10.09
N CYS A 295 25.72 -16.56 -11.13
CA CYS A 295 24.81 -15.41 -11.01
C CYS A 295 23.37 -15.83 -10.71
N ARG A 296 22.51 -14.88 -10.37
CA ARG A 296 21.07 -15.13 -10.29
C ARG A 296 20.44 -15.03 -11.68
N ILE A 297 19.52 -15.93 -11.96
CA ILE A 297 18.82 -15.94 -13.26
C ILE A 297 18.16 -14.58 -13.59
N GLY A 298 17.65 -13.87 -12.58
CA GLY A 298 17.08 -12.55 -12.78
C GLY A 298 18.10 -11.52 -13.23
N GLU A 299 19.30 -11.54 -12.68
CA GLU A 299 20.41 -10.67 -13.04
C GLU A 299 20.83 -10.93 -14.52
N LEU A 300 20.93 -12.20 -14.87
CA LEU A 300 21.29 -12.61 -16.24
C LEU A 300 20.24 -12.19 -17.28
N LEU A 301 18.96 -12.43 -17.01
CA LEU A 301 17.90 -12.11 -17.98
C LEU A 301 17.69 -10.59 -18.20
N MET A 302 18.26 -9.75 -17.33
CA MET A 302 18.30 -8.30 -17.46
C MET A 302 19.63 -7.76 -18.05
N THR A 303 20.43 -8.62 -18.68
CA THR A 303 21.70 -8.23 -19.31
C THR A 303 21.45 -7.41 -20.56
N GLU A 304 22.05 -6.24 -20.67
CA GLU A 304 22.19 -5.48 -21.91
C GLU A 304 23.53 -5.80 -22.56
N TRP A 305 23.61 -5.85 -23.89
CA TRP A 305 24.84 -6.16 -24.60
C TRP A 305 25.97 -5.15 -24.33
N LYS A 306 25.66 -3.89 -24.07
CA LYS A 306 26.65 -2.87 -23.66
C LYS A 306 27.40 -3.20 -22.36
N HIS A 307 26.89 -4.11 -21.56
CA HIS A 307 27.49 -4.56 -20.32
C HIS A 307 28.37 -5.81 -20.46
N VAL A 308 28.50 -6.36 -21.68
CA VAL A 308 29.34 -7.54 -21.95
C VAL A 308 30.53 -7.10 -22.80
N ASP A 309 31.71 -7.14 -22.21
CA ASP A 309 32.96 -6.86 -22.92
C ASP A 309 33.65 -8.17 -23.32
N PHE A 310 33.60 -8.48 -24.62
CA PHE A 310 34.21 -9.69 -25.16
C PHE A 310 35.74 -9.63 -25.21
N LYS A 311 36.33 -8.42 -25.27
CA LYS A 311 37.78 -8.23 -25.32
C LYS A 311 38.38 -8.38 -23.91
N GLU A 312 37.81 -7.68 -22.94
CA GLU A 312 38.23 -7.75 -21.53
C GLU A 312 37.65 -8.99 -20.83
N ARG A 313 36.76 -9.73 -21.50
CA ARG A 313 36.13 -10.95 -20.97
C ARG A 313 35.40 -10.69 -19.66
N THR A 314 34.59 -9.64 -19.65
CA THR A 314 33.85 -9.23 -18.46
C THR A 314 32.37 -9.04 -18.74
N TRP A 315 31.56 -9.24 -17.72
CA TRP A 315 30.14 -8.92 -17.71
C TRP A 315 29.82 -8.08 -16.48
N PHE A 316 29.36 -6.86 -16.71
CA PHE A 316 28.96 -5.92 -15.69
C PHE A 316 27.48 -6.07 -15.33
N ILE A 317 27.15 -6.22 -14.04
CA ILE A 317 25.79 -6.28 -13.53
C ILE A 317 25.55 -5.02 -12.69
N PRO A 318 24.72 -4.06 -13.18
CA PRO A 318 24.41 -2.85 -12.43
C PRO A 318 23.70 -3.15 -11.10
N ALA A 319 23.96 -2.38 -10.07
CA ALA A 319 23.32 -2.47 -8.77
C ALA A 319 21.77 -2.48 -8.84
N ALA A 320 21.20 -1.75 -9.81
CA ALA A 320 19.78 -1.74 -10.06
C ALA A 320 19.20 -3.15 -10.34
N ASN A 321 19.98 -4.01 -11.00
CA ASN A 321 19.59 -5.37 -11.38
C ASN A 321 19.87 -6.40 -10.29
N THR A 322 20.64 -6.05 -9.25
CA THR A 322 20.99 -6.96 -8.16
C THR A 322 19.88 -7.04 -7.11
N LYS A 323 19.84 -8.16 -6.37
CA LYS A 323 18.90 -8.35 -5.25
C LYS A 323 19.51 -7.75 -3.98
N GLY A 324 18.77 -6.91 -3.29
CA GLY A 324 19.17 -6.30 -2.01
C GLY A 324 18.17 -5.24 -1.56
N GLU A 325 18.32 -4.75 -0.34
CA GLU A 325 17.57 -3.60 0.15
C GLU A 325 18.03 -2.32 -0.59
N GLN A 326 17.13 -1.36 -0.73
CA GLN A 326 17.45 -0.08 -1.33
C GLN A 326 18.56 0.61 -0.53
N GLY A 327 19.67 0.97 -1.20
CA GLY A 327 20.87 1.53 -0.53
C GLY A 327 21.93 0.50 -0.10
N ALA A 328 21.65 -0.82 -0.21
CA ALA A 328 22.63 -1.88 0.04
C ALA A 328 22.98 -2.70 -1.22
N LYS A 329 22.43 -2.33 -2.38
CA LYS A 329 22.75 -2.96 -3.66
C LYS A 329 24.11 -2.50 -4.15
N THR A 330 24.89 -3.44 -4.68
CA THR A 330 26.22 -3.17 -5.25
C THR A 330 26.28 -3.65 -6.70
N ASP A 331 27.06 -2.95 -7.49
CA ASP A 331 27.46 -3.41 -8.81
C ASP A 331 28.28 -4.69 -8.69
N GLN A 332 28.26 -5.52 -9.72
CA GLN A 332 29.07 -6.73 -9.78
C GLN A 332 29.78 -6.82 -11.12
N LEU A 333 31.09 -7.06 -11.09
CA LEU A 333 31.87 -7.42 -12.26
C LEU A 333 32.13 -8.92 -12.24
N VAL A 334 31.67 -9.62 -13.29
CA VAL A 334 31.88 -11.05 -13.50
C VAL A 334 32.99 -11.22 -14.54
N TYR A 335 34.04 -11.99 -14.23
CA TYR A 335 35.07 -12.36 -15.17
C TYR A 335 34.64 -13.64 -15.89
N LEU A 336 34.61 -13.60 -17.22
CA LEU A 336 34.10 -14.70 -18.05
C LEU A 336 35.21 -15.73 -18.31
N SER A 337 35.01 -16.96 -17.82
CA SER A 337 35.79 -18.11 -18.22
C SER A 337 35.63 -18.39 -19.73
N ASP A 338 36.50 -19.22 -20.33
CA ASP A 338 36.38 -19.61 -21.71
C ASP A 338 34.99 -20.20 -22.03
N PHE A 339 34.49 -21.06 -21.14
CA PHE A 339 33.16 -21.65 -21.25
C PHE A 339 32.03 -20.58 -21.23
N ALA A 340 32.09 -19.65 -20.27
CA ALA A 340 31.05 -18.60 -20.16
C ALA A 340 31.13 -17.62 -21.34
N LEU A 341 32.32 -17.28 -21.80
CA LEU A 341 32.55 -16.44 -22.97
C LEU A 341 31.96 -17.05 -24.22
N ASP A 342 32.19 -18.36 -24.44
CA ASP A 342 31.62 -19.09 -25.56
C ASP A 342 30.08 -19.09 -25.53
N GLN A 343 29.48 -19.27 -24.37
CA GLN A 343 28.03 -19.17 -24.20
C GLN A 343 27.50 -17.76 -24.54
N PHE A 344 28.18 -16.70 -24.14
CA PHE A 344 27.80 -15.32 -24.51
C PHE A 344 27.99 -15.08 -26.03
N LYS A 345 29.05 -15.61 -26.66
CA LYS A 345 29.23 -15.53 -28.11
C LYS A 345 28.10 -16.25 -28.88
N GLN A 346 27.71 -17.45 -28.43
CA GLN A 346 26.57 -18.16 -29.02
C GLN A 346 25.28 -17.37 -28.86
N LEU A 347 25.07 -16.72 -27.71
CA LEU A 347 23.89 -15.89 -27.46
C LEU A 347 23.90 -14.65 -28.36
N GLN A 348 25.06 -14.03 -28.58
CA GLN A 348 25.20 -12.85 -29.43
C GLN A 348 24.80 -13.15 -30.90
N VAL A 349 25.10 -14.33 -31.38
CA VAL A 349 24.63 -14.76 -32.73
C VAL A 349 23.10 -14.81 -32.81
N LEU A 350 22.41 -15.08 -31.70
CA LEU A 350 20.95 -15.20 -31.65
C LEU A 350 20.23 -13.89 -31.43
N THR A 351 20.83 -12.98 -30.66
CA THR A 351 20.16 -11.78 -30.17
C THR A 351 21.01 -10.51 -30.22
N GLY A 352 22.16 -10.54 -30.90
CA GLY A 352 23.11 -9.42 -30.93
C GLY A 352 22.59 -8.15 -31.59
N ASP A 353 21.56 -8.24 -32.43
CA ASP A 353 20.89 -7.10 -33.05
C ASP A 353 19.96 -6.35 -32.10
N ALA A 354 19.65 -6.93 -30.94
CA ALA A 354 18.84 -6.29 -29.91
C ALA A 354 19.72 -5.61 -28.85
N SER A 355 19.19 -4.63 -28.15
CA SER A 355 19.92 -4.00 -27.01
C SER A 355 20.09 -4.96 -25.83
N TRP A 356 19.19 -5.93 -25.67
CA TRP A 356 19.14 -6.89 -24.56
C TRP A 356 19.64 -8.25 -25.00
N ALA A 357 20.45 -8.90 -24.17
CA ALA A 357 20.88 -10.27 -24.41
C ALA A 357 19.73 -11.29 -24.39
N PHE A 358 18.68 -10.99 -23.64
CA PHE A 358 17.45 -11.78 -23.59
C PHE A 358 16.24 -10.88 -23.86
N PRO A 359 15.99 -10.48 -25.12
CA PRO A 359 14.95 -9.53 -25.47
C PRO A 359 13.53 -10.10 -25.25
N ALA A 360 12.59 -9.24 -24.92
CA ALA A 360 11.17 -9.59 -24.90
C ALA A 360 10.62 -9.67 -26.34
N ILE A 361 9.68 -10.60 -26.59
CA ILE A 361 9.17 -10.84 -27.96
C ILE A 361 8.13 -9.79 -28.38
N PHE A 362 7.27 -9.35 -27.45
CA PHE A 362 6.09 -8.53 -27.77
C PHE A 362 6.13 -7.12 -27.18
N LYS A 363 7.24 -6.72 -26.57
CA LYS A 363 7.41 -5.41 -25.97
C LYS A 363 8.89 -5.02 -25.95
N GLU A 364 9.16 -3.77 -25.86
CA GLU A 364 10.50 -3.27 -25.63
C GLU A 364 11.04 -3.72 -24.24
N GLY A 365 12.34 -3.98 -24.16
CA GLY A 365 13.00 -4.39 -22.93
C GLY A 365 13.39 -5.87 -22.90
N HIS A 366 13.75 -6.34 -21.73
CA HIS A 366 14.16 -7.73 -21.51
C HIS A 366 12.98 -8.68 -21.26
N VAL A 367 13.22 -9.98 -21.44
CA VAL A 367 12.25 -11.02 -21.11
C VAL A 367 11.89 -11.00 -19.61
N CYS A 368 10.67 -11.42 -19.28
CA CYS A 368 10.27 -11.51 -17.86
C CYS A 368 11.25 -12.41 -17.09
N VAL A 369 11.83 -11.91 -16.00
CA VAL A 369 12.82 -12.61 -15.16
C VAL A 369 12.34 -13.97 -14.62
N LYS A 370 11.03 -14.19 -14.57
CA LYS A 370 10.42 -15.47 -14.17
C LYS A 370 10.22 -16.44 -15.33
N SER A 371 10.46 -16.04 -16.58
CA SER A 371 10.10 -16.84 -17.77
C SER A 371 10.92 -18.12 -17.86
N ALA A 372 12.23 -18.06 -17.63
CA ALA A 372 13.10 -19.23 -17.65
C ALA A 372 12.68 -20.25 -16.59
N SER A 373 12.50 -19.82 -15.34
CA SER A 373 12.04 -20.71 -14.25
C SER A 373 10.67 -21.33 -14.54
N LYS A 374 9.77 -20.58 -15.20
CA LYS A 374 8.47 -21.12 -15.62
C LYS A 374 8.63 -22.20 -16.70
N GLN A 375 9.42 -21.95 -17.74
CA GLN A 375 9.62 -22.91 -18.83
C GLN A 375 10.28 -24.20 -18.34
N ILE A 376 11.22 -24.12 -17.40
CA ILE A 376 11.84 -25.28 -16.76
C ILE A 376 10.84 -26.03 -15.90
N GLY A 377 10.10 -25.33 -15.06
CA GLY A 377 9.08 -25.96 -14.20
C GLY A 377 7.92 -26.59 -15.00
N ASP A 378 7.56 -26.03 -16.16
CA ASP A 378 6.53 -26.60 -17.04
C ASP A 378 7.01 -27.90 -17.72
N ARG A 379 8.32 -28.17 -17.75
CA ARG A 379 8.92 -29.42 -18.23
C ARG A 379 9.30 -30.39 -17.10
N GLN A 380 8.75 -30.19 -15.94
CA GLN A 380 8.88 -31.04 -14.76
C GLN A 380 7.51 -31.16 -14.07
N VAL A 381 6.47 -31.49 -14.85
CA VAL A 381 5.06 -31.41 -14.43
C VAL A 381 4.74 -32.36 -13.29
N GLN A 382 5.44 -33.50 -13.21
CA GLN A 382 5.24 -34.48 -12.12
C GLN A 382 5.41 -33.88 -10.72
N PHE A 383 6.18 -32.80 -10.60
CA PHE A 383 6.36 -32.07 -9.32
C PHE A 383 5.36 -30.92 -9.12
N LYS A 384 4.40 -30.73 -10.03
CA LYS A 384 3.41 -29.65 -9.97
C LYS A 384 2.03 -30.18 -9.64
N GLN A 385 1.49 -29.78 -8.51
CA GLN A 385 0.09 -30.05 -8.15
C GLN A 385 -0.83 -29.08 -8.93
N ARG A 386 -1.05 -29.35 -10.23
CA ARG A 386 -1.96 -28.56 -11.06
C ARG A 386 -3.23 -29.34 -11.36
N SER A 387 -4.38 -28.75 -11.05
CA SER A 387 -5.69 -29.33 -11.36
C SER A 387 -6.11 -29.15 -12.83
N LYS A 388 -5.50 -28.20 -13.58
CA LYS A 388 -5.82 -27.91 -14.98
C LYS A 388 -4.55 -27.62 -15.77
N LYS A 389 -4.48 -28.14 -17.02
CA LYS A 389 -3.47 -27.73 -17.98
C LYS A 389 -3.60 -26.24 -18.32
N LEU A 390 -2.47 -25.57 -18.46
CA LEU A 390 -2.44 -24.17 -18.86
C LEU A 390 -2.43 -24.08 -20.39
N ALA A 391 -3.43 -23.40 -20.96
CA ALA A 391 -3.52 -23.19 -22.40
C ALA A 391 -2.24 -22.54 -22.96
N SER A 392 -1.83 -22.92 -24.14
CA SER A 392 -0.65 -22.42 -24.86
C SER A 392 0.73 -22.63 -24.18
N ARG A 393 0.83 -23.52 -23.19
CA ARG A 393 2.11 -23.88 -22.54
C ARG A 393 2.51 -25.31 -22.84
N VAL A 394 3.82 -25.53 -22.96
CA VAL A 394 4.39 -26.88 -23.03
C VAL A 394 4.40 -27.44 -21.61
N GLU A 395 3.70 -28.52 -21.36
CA GLU A 395 3.65 -29.21 -20.07
C GLU A 395 4.02 -30.68 -20.28
N ASN A 396 5.21 -31.07 -19.85
CA ASN A 396 5.74 -32.42 -19.92
C ASN A 396 6.80 -32.67 -18.82
N ASN A 397 7.48 -33.80 -18.89
CA ASN A 397 8.53 -34.21 -17.96
C ASN A 397 9.91 -34.28 -18.60
N SER A 398 10.12 -33.61 -19.74
CA SER A 398 11.37 -33.71 -20.50
C SER A 398 12.62 -33.19 -19.78
N LEU A 399 12.47 -32.33 -18.81
CA LEU A 399 13.56 -31.81 -17.98
C LEU A 399 13.65 -32.42 -16.57
N VAL A 400 12.99 -33.55 -16.35
CA VAL A 400 13.16 -34.30 -15.10
C VAL A 400 14.51 -34.97 -15.08
N LEU A 401 15.37 -34.60 -14.16
CA LEU A 401 16.71 -35.15 -13.99
C LEU A 401 16.75 -36.24 -12.90
N SER A 402 15.92 -36.10 -11.85
CA SER A 402 15.74 -37.07 -10.77
C SER A 402 14.24 -37.21 -10.50
N ASP A 403 13.81 -38.38 -10.01
CA ASP A 403 12.41 -38.62 -9.65
C ASP A 403 12.03 -38.08 -8.28
N ASP A 404 13.02 -37.71 -7.46
CA ASP A 404 12.80 -37.30 -6.06
C ASP A 404 12.37 -35.83 -5.94
N GLU A 405 12.98 -34.93 -6.71
CA GLU A 405 12.65 -33.50 -6.65
C GLU A 405 12.96 -32.73 -7.92
N GLU A 406 12.17 -31.64 -8.15
CA GLU A 406 12.43 -30.72 -9.23
C GLU A 406 13.75 -29.95 -9.04
N TRP A 407 14.32 -29.48 -10.15
CA TRP A 407 15.42 -28.52 -10.14
C TRP A 407 14.99 -27.17 -10.72
N THR A 408 15.70 -26.12 -10.35
CA THR A 408 15.44 -24.74 -10.76
C THR A 408 16.74 -24.06 -11.19
N PRO A 409 16.70 -22.92 -11.90
CA PRO A 409 17.91 -22.14 -12.21
C PRO A 409 18.73 -21.77 -10.98
N HIS A 410 18.09 -21.60 -9.81
CA HIS A 410 18.80 -21.30 -8.57
C HIS A 410 19.65 -22.48 -8.06
N ASP A 411 19.24 -23.70 -8.38
CA ASP A 411 20.01 -24.89 -7.99
C ASP A 411 21.28 -25.03 -8.86
N LEU A 412 21.27 -24.52 -10.12
CA LEU A 412 22.48 -24.41 -10.95
C LEU A 412 23.51 -23.47 -10.32
N ARG A 413 23.09 -22.31 -9.81
CA ARG A 413 23.95 -21.40 -9.06
C ARG A 413 24.57 -22.06 -7.81
N ARG A 414 23.77 -22.83 -7.07
CA ARG A 414 24.28 -23.61 -5.90
C ARG A 414 25.26 -24.67 -6.34
N THR A 415 24.96 -25.39 -7.43
CA THR A 415 25.81 -26.42 -7.99
C THR A 415 27.16 -25.84 -8.41
N GLY A 416 27.17 -24.73 -9.14
CA GLY A 416 28.42 -24.05 -9.53
C GLY A 416 29.24 -23.59 -8.32
N ALA A 417 28.62 -23.02 -7.30
CA ALA A 417 29.31 -22.64 -6.05
C ALA A 417 29.89 -23.86 -5.32
N THR A 418 29.18 -24.99 -5.30
CA THR A 418 29.68 -26.25 -4.71
C THR A 418 30.83 -26.83 -5.53
N LEU A 419 30.78 -26.78 -6.86
CA LEU A 419 31.88 -27.18 -7.71
C LEU A 419 33.12 -26.31 -7.46
N MET A 420 32.99 -24.98 -7.32
CA MET A 420 34.11 -24.11 -6.91
C MET A 420 34.71 -24.53 -5.57
N GLN A 421 33.87 -24.88 -4.57
CA GLN A 421 34.34 -25.36 -3.30
C GLN A 421 35.11 -26.68 -3.43
N GLN A 422 34.66 -27.61 -4.27
CA GLN A 422 35.37 -28.87 -4.56
C GLN A 422 36.71 -28.61 -5.26
N LEU A 423 36.81 -27.52 -6.06
CA LEU A 423 38.05 -27.05 -6.70
C LEU A 423 38.94 -26.24 -5.78
N LYS A 424 38.65 -26.26 -4.46
CA LYS A 424 39.45 -25.57 -3.39
C LYS A 424 39.47 -24.05 -3.52
N VAL A 425 38.45 -23.45 -4.17
CA VAL A 425 38.30 -21.99 -4.15
C VAL A 425 37.91 -21.55 -2.72
N HIS A 426 38.54 -20.48 -2.22
CA HIS A 426 38.26 -19.98 -0.89
C HIS A 426 36.79 -19.51 -0.75
N ARG A 427 36.18 -19.76 0.41
CA ARG A 427 34.77 -19.48 0.66
C ARG A 427 34.41 -18.01 0.41
N ASP A 428 35.25 -17.09 0.80
CA ASP A 428 34.99 -15.67 0.63
C ASP A 428 35.00 -15.25 -0.84
N VAL A 429 35.91 -15.81 -1.65
CA VAL A 429 35.93 -15.61 -3.10
C VAL A 429 34.65 -16.13 -3.72
N ILE A 430 34.15 -17.32 -3.31
CA ILE A 430 32.87 -17.85 -3.78
C ILE A 430 31.71 -16.91 -3.42
N ASN A 431 31.71 -16.39 -2.19
CA ASN A 431 30.71 -15.42 -1.75
C ASN A 431 30.74 -14.13 -2.58
N LEU A 432 31.95 -13.60 -2.86
CA LEU A 432 32.12 -12.42 -3.73
C LEU A 432 31.65 -12.70 -5.15
N CYS A 433 31.98 -13.86 -5.72
CA CYS A 433 31.46 -14.29 -7.00
C CYS A 433 29.92 -14.38 -7.04
N GLN A 434 29.30 -14.66 -5.90
CA GLN A 434 27.85 -14.66 -5.75
C GLN A 434 27.23 -13.28 -5.44
N ASN A 435 28.02 -12.23 -5.38
CA ASN A 435 27.57 -10.92 -4.90
C ASN A 435 26.90 -10.99 -3.52
N HIS A 436 27.50 -11.76 -2.61
CA HIS A 436 27.11 -11.78 -1.20
C HIS A 436 27.95 -10.78 -0.43
N VAL A 437 27.31 -10.05 0.48
CA VAL A 437 28.01 -9.13 1.38
C VAL A 437 28.84 -9.94 2.36
N ILE A 438 30.15 -9.71 2.39
CA ILE A 438 31.09 -10.35 3.30
C ILE A 438 31.51 -9.35 4.38
N GLY A 439 31.73 -9.86 5.60
CA GLY A 439 32.22 -9.09 6.72
C GLY A 439 31.23 -8.08 7.32
N SER A 440 31.64 -7.45 8.40
CA SER A 440 30.89 -6.36 9.04
C SER A 440 30.97 -5.07 8.21
N LYS A 441 30.17 -4.05 8.57
CA LYS A 441 30.32 -2.71 7.96
C LYS A 441 31.76 -2.15 8.12
N VAL A 442 32.42 -2.50 9.21
CA VAL A 442 33.79 -2.07 9.53
C VAL A 442 34.79 -2.77 8.61
N ASP A 443 34.69 -4.08 8.45
CA ASP A 443 35.59 -4.85 7.58
C ASP A 443 35.62 -4.29 6.16
N ARG A 444 34.46 -3.88 5.63
CA ARG A 444 34.35 -3.32 4.29
C ARG A 444 35.00 -1.96 4.09
N VAL A 445 35.26 -1.22 5.17
CA VAL A 445 35.96 0.07 5.11
C VAL A 445 37.46 -0.15 5.02
N TYR A 446 37.98 -1.22 5.59
CA TYR A 446 39.42 -1.50 5.66
C TYR A 446 39.90 -2.50 4.60
N LEU A 447 39.05 -3.41 4.12
CA LEU A 447 39.41 -4.41 3.11
C LEU A 447 38.89 -3.95 1.75
N LEU A 448 39.66 -3.10 1.08
CA LEU A 448 39.32 -2.48 -0.20
C LEU A 448 39.73 -3.33 -1.42
N ASP A 449 40.47 -4.43 -1.20
CA ASP A 449 40.80 -5.35 -2.29
C ASP A 449 39.56 -6.08 -2.80
N GLU A 450 39.27 -5.93 -4.09
CA GLU A 450 38.12 -6.54 -4.75
C GLU A 450 38.34 -8.02 -5.12
N TYR A 451 39.46 -8.63 -4.74
CA TYR A 451 39.83 -10.01 -5.08
C TYR A 451 39.65 -10.30 -6.59
N ALA A 452 40.10 -9.37 -7.44
CA ALA A 452 39.85 -9.43 -8.88
C ALA A 452 40.49 -10.65 -9.53
N ASP A 453 41.75 -10.95 -9.17
CA ASP A 453 42.51 -12.07 -9.71
C ASP A 453 42.00 -13.41 -9.19
N GLU A 454 41.69 -13.49 -7.91
CA GLU A 454 41.10 -14.69 -7.29
C GLU A 454 39.70 -15.01 -7.86
N LYS A 455 38.89 -13.99 -8.11
CA LYS A 455 37.56 -14.17 -8.78
C LYS A 455 37.74 -14.65 -10.21
N ARG A 456 38.72 -14.07 -10.95
CA ARG A 456 39.01 -14.50 -12.34
C ARG A 456 39.46 -15.96 -12.38
N GLU A 457 40.38 -16.33 -11.51
CA GLU A 457 40.87 -17.71 -11.37
C GLU A 457 39.74 -18.66 -10.99
N ALA A 458 38.89 -18.28 -10.03
CA ALA A 458 37.75 -19.08 -9.56
C ALA A 458 36.76 -19.39 -10.68
N TRP A 459 36.39 -18.39 -11.48
CA TRP A 459 35.48 -18.59 -12.60
C TRP A 459 36.15 -19.40 -13.73
N GLN A 460 37.46 -19.19 -13.98
CA GLN A 460 38.16 -19.99 -14.98
C GLN A 460 38.21 -21.47 -14.57
N LYS A 461 38.57 -21.78 -13.32
CA LYS A 461 38.58 -23.16 -12.80
C LYS A 461 37.19 -23.81 -12.91
N LEU A 462 36.11 -23.05 -12.65
CA LEU A 462 34.75 -23.58 -12.82
C LEU A 462 34.42 -23.84 -14.27
N GLY A 463 34.81 -22.95 -15.19
CA GLY A 463 34.64 -23.11 -16.62
C GLY A 463 35.32 -24.36 -17.14
N ASP A 464 36.62 -24.52 -16.84
CA ASP A 464 37.44 -25.69 -17.22
C ASP A 464 36.82 -27.00 -16.70
N ARG A 465 36.31 -26.97 -15.45
CA ARG A 465 35.63 -28.13 -14.86
C ARG A 465 34.35 -28.49 -15.63
N LEU A 466 33.56 -27.51 -16.03
CA LEU A 466 32.32 -27.72 -16.78
C LEU A 466 32.64 -28.28 -18.20
N GLU A 467 33.63 -27.74 -18.87
CA GLU A 467 34.09 -28.28 -20.15
C GLU A 467 34.54 -29.75 -20.01
N ALA A 468 35.33 -30.06 -19.01
CA ALA A 468 35.75 -31.42 -18.71
C ALA A 468 34.57 -32.37 -18.46
N ILE A 469 33.52 -31.90 -17.69
CA ILE A 469 32.32 -32.68 -17.44
C ILE A 469 31.54 -32.93 -18.71
N LEU A 470 31.36 -31.91 -19.55
CA LEU A 470 30.50 -31.99 -20.74
C LEU A 470 31.18 -32.65 -21.94
N ASN A 471 32.52 -32.66 -22.02
CA ASN A 471 33.32 -33.28 -23.09
C ASN A 471 33.80 -34.66 -22.71
N ALA A 472 33.66 -35.08 -21.45
CA ALA A 472 34.05 -36.46 -21.06
C ALA A 472 33.12 -37.47 -21.77
N ASN A 473 33.67 -38.19 -22.73
CA ASN A 473 33.02 -39.30 -23.41
C ASN A 473 32.81 -40.46 -22.40
N ASN A 474 31.75 -40.41 -21.67
CA ASN A 474 31.32 -41.53 -20.84
C ASN A 474 30.31 -42.33 -21.63
N VAL A 475 30.74 -43.50 -22.05
CA VAL A 475 29.85 -44.63 -22.31
C VAL A 475 29.03 -44.82 -21.03
N VAL A 476 27.81 -44.31 -21.00
CA VAL A 476 26.84 -44.73 -20.00
C VAL A 476 26.45 -46.13 -20.38
N SER A 477 26.97 -47.12 -19.66
CA SER A 477 26.47 -48.48 -19.74
C SER A 477 24.98 -48.41 -19.37
N LEU A 478 24.10 -48.49 -20.36
CA LEU A 478 22.69 -48.81 -20.17
C LEU A 478 22.64 -50.19 -19.54
N LYS A 479 22.45 -50.27 -18.23
CA LYS A 479 21.97 -51.52 -17.65
C LYS A 479 20.60 -51.76 -18.26
N ALA A 480 20.54 -52.75 -19.13
CA ALA A 480 19.30 -53.30 -19.59
C ALA A 480 18.48 -53.72 -18.37
N ALA A 481 17.20 -53.35 -18.35
CA ALA A 481 16.23 -53.71 -17.36
C ALA A 481 15.98 -55.22 -17.32
#